data_e60c405c9be641ee6efec4f397d13b4b
#
_entry.id   e60c405c9be641ee6efec4f397d13b4b
#
_cell.length_a   1.000
_cell.length_b   1.000
_cell.length_c   1.000
_cell.angle_alpha   90.00
_cell.angle_beta   90.00
_cell.angle_gamma   90.00
#
_symmetry.space_group_name_H-M   'P 1'
#
loop_
_entity.id
_entity.type
_entity.pdbx_description
1 polymer ?
#
loop_
_entity_poly.entity_id
_entity_poly.type
_entity_poly.pdbx_seq_one_letter_code
_entity_poly.pdbx_strand_id
1 'polypeptide(L)'
;MPFPSFTRRRGLAALAAALTAAAVPAAHAQETTVKFQLDWRFEGPAALFLVPVAKGYFKAEGLNVVVDAGNGSGGTVTRVASGAYDMGFADLAALMEFQANNPTAPNKPVAVMMVYNNTPAAVLALKKSNIKTPADLNGKKLGAPVFDAGRKAFPIFAKANNVGNVAWTSMDPPLRETMLVRGDV
;
A
#
# COMPACT_ATOMS: atom_id res chain seq x y z
N MET A 1 38.20 -57.05 -46.53
CA MET A 1 38.17 -55.66 -46.15
C MET A 1 37.17 -55.50 -44.95
N PRO A 2 37.60 -55.16 -43.72
CA PRO A 2 36.66 -55.04 -42.63
C PRO A 2 36.09 -53.63 -42.58
N PHE A 3 34.76 -53.53 -42.46
CA PHE A 3 34.05 -52.27 -42.27
C PHE A 3 34.21 -51.75 -40.84
N PRO A 4 34.42 -50.43 -40.59
CA PRO A 4 34.66 -49.92 -39.29
C PRO A 4 33.36 -49.84 -38.47
N SER A 5 33.35 -50.54 -37.31
CA SER A 5 32.27 -50.60 -36.34
C SER A 5 32.13 -49.31 -35.45
N PHE A 6 32.62 -48.18 -35.95
CA PHE A 6 32.79 -46.96 -35.15
C PHE A 6 31.58 -46.02 -35.12
N THR A 7 30.61 -46.18 -36.00
CA THR A 7 29.50 -45.23 -36.18
C THR A 7 28.30 -45.47 -35.21
N ARG A 8 28.05 -46.73 -34.81
CA ARG A 8 26.91 -47.07 -33.95
C ARG A 8 27.06 -46.58 -32.51
N ARG A 9 28.25 -46.65 -31.93
CA ARG A 9 28.53 -46.21 -30.54
C ARG A 9 28.46 -44.69 -30.40
N ARG A 10 28.89 -43.95 -31.41
CA ARG A 10 28.81 -42.47 -31.39
C ARG A 10 27.37 -41.96 -31.54
N GLY A 11 26.53 -42.65 -32.32
CA GLY A 11 25.12 -42.32 -32.46
C GLY A 11 24.32 -42.57 -31.19
N LEU A 12 24.58 -43.67 -30.48
CA LEU A 12 23.93 -43.96 -29.19
C LEU A 12 24.38 -43.03 -28.08
N ALA A 13 25.62 -42.61 -28.03
CA ALA A 13 26.12 -41.63 -27.05
C ALA A 13 25.51 -40.22 -27.31
N ALA A 14 25.37 -39.80 -28.57
CA ALA A 14 24.73 -38.53 -28.90
C ALA A 14 23.22 -38.54 -28.59
N LEU A 15 22.52 -39.66 -28.81
CA LEU A 15 21.10 -39.80 -28.47
C LEU A 15 20.88 -39.81 -26.93
N ALA A 16 21.76 -40.46 -26.16
CA ALA A 16 21.72 -40.44 -24.68
C ALA A 16 21.99 -39.05 -24.13
N ALA A 17 22.93 -38.29 -24.69
CA ALA A 17 23.20 -36.91 -24.31
C ALA A 17 22.05 -35.96 -24.64
N ALA A 18 21.35 -36.17 -25.77
CA ALA A 18 20.18 -35.39 -26.13
C ALA A 18 18.95 -35.66 -25.21
N LEU A 19 18.76 -36.90 -24.76
CA LEU A 19 17.70 -37.31 -23.85
C LEU A 19 17.93 -36.78 -22.43
N THR A 20 19.18 -36.69 -21.98
CA THR A 20 19.49 -36.08 -20.64
C THR A 20 19.35 -34.55 -20.63
N ALA A 21 19.60 -33.88 -21.75
CA ALA A 21 19.38 -32.45 -21.88
C ALA A 21 17.88 -32.06 -21.89
N ALA A 22 16.99 -32.97 -22.35
CA ALA A 22 15.54 -32.73 -22.33
C ALA A 22 14.88 -32.97 -20.97
N ALA A 23 15.58 -33.55 -20.01
CA ALA A 23 15.08 -33.87 -18.67
C ALA A 23 15.44 -32.82 -17.57
N VAL A 24 15.89 -31.62 -17.99
CA VAL A 24 15.98 -30.50 -17.03
C VAL A 24 14.55 -30.13 -16.66
N PRO A 25 14.07 -30.42 -15.42
CA PRO A 25 12.78 -29.93 -15.01
C PRO A 25 12.82 -28.41 -15.14
N ALA A 26 11.89 -27.85 -15.90
CA ALA A 26 11.65 -26.41 -15.85
C ALA A 26 11.38 -26.12 -14.36
N ALA A 27 12.36 -25.59 -13.66
CA ALA A 27 12.19 -25.10 -12.32
C ALA A 27 11.14 -23.99 -12.43
N HIS A 28 9.87 -24.35 -12.25
CA HIS A 28 8.84 -23.37 -12.02
C HIS A 28 9.27 -22.63 -10.75
N ALA A 29 9.80 -21.43 -10.93
CA ALA A 29 10.09 -20.56 -9.80
C ALA A 29 8.79 -20.48 -9.01
N GLN A 30 8.79 -20.99 -7.79
CA GLN A 30 7.64 -20.94 -6.90
C GLN A 30 7.27 -19.48 -6.71
N GLU A 31 6.07 -19.07 -7.13
CA GLU A 31 5.61 -17.69 -6.96
C GLU A 31 5.69 -17.32 -5.47
N THR A 32 6.39 -16.23 -5.18
CA THR A 32 6.44 -15.70 -3.82
C THR A 32 5.15 -14.92 -3.55
N THR A 33 4.37 -15.34 -2.58
CA THR A 33 3.16 -14.60 -2.18
C THR A 33 3.55 -13.44 -1.28
N VAL A 34 3.07 -12.24 -1.61
CA VAL A 34 3.23 -11.01 -0.82
C VAL A 34 1.84 -10.49 -0.45
N LYS A 35 1.56 -10.42 0.84
CA LYS A 35 0.34 -9.81 1.39
C LYS A 35 0.59 -8.32 1.59
N PHE A 36 -0.14 -7.49 0.84
CA PHE A 36 0.02 -6.05 0.83
C PHE A 36 -1.23 -5.36 1.39
N GLN A 37 -1.09 -4.56 2.44
CA GLN A 37 -2.19 -3.82 3.05
C GLN A 37 -2.19 -2.37 2.59
N LEU A 38 -3.29 -1.88 2.00
CA LEU A 38 -3.53 -0.45 1.85
C LEU A 38 -3.94 0.17 3.18
N ASP A 39 -3.80 1.46 3.29
CA ASP A 39 -4.26 2.24 4.45
C ASP A 39 -5.71 2.71 4.31
N TRP A 40 -6.29 2.55 3.13
CA TRP A 40 -7.63 3.02 2.82
C TRP A 40 -8.40 2.04 1.94
N ARG A 41 -9.64 2.39 1.65
CA ARG A 41 -10.55 1.64 0.76
C ARG A 41 -10.04 1.65 -0.68
N PHE A 42 -10.59 0.75 -1.49
CA PHE A 42 -10.37 0.75 -2.93
C PHE A 42 -11.13 1.92 -3.59
N GLU A 43 -10.45 3.04 -3.66
CA GLU A 43 -10.88 4.27 -4.35
C GLU A 43 -9.88 4.57 -5.48
N GLY A 44 -10.04 5.69 -6.18
CA GLY A 44 -9.19 6.06 -7.32
C GLY A 44 -7.69 5.86 -7.11
N PRO A 45 -7.09 6.36 -6.00
CA PRO A 45 -5.66 6.20 -5.73
C PRO A 45 -5.19 4.74 -5.57
N ALA A 46 -6.10 3.81 -5.19
CA ALA A 46 -5.76 2.39 -5.09
C ALA A 46 -5.38 1.77 -6.45
N ALA A 47 -5.74 2.40 -7.55
CA ALA A 47 -5.40 1.95 -8.90
C ALA A 47 -3.88 1.76 -9.08
N LEU A 48 -3.06 2.56 -8.39
CA LEU A 48 -1.60 2.44 -8.40
C LEU A 48 -1.13 1.03 -8.01
N PHE A 49 -1.83 0.38 -7.11
CA PHE A 49 -1.52 -0.96 -6.59
C PHE A 49 -2.33 -2.06 -7.29
N LEU A 50 -3.59 -1.79 -7.63
CA LEU A 50 -4.50 -2.79 -8.19
C LEU A 50 -4.26 -3.04 -9.68
N VAL A 51 -3.88 -2.00 -10.45
CA VAL A 51 -3.61 -2.15 -11.89
C VAL A 51 -2.44 -3.10 -12.16
N PRO A 52 -1.29 -3.04 -11.46
CA PRO A 52 -0.20 -4.01 -11.63
C PRO A 52 -0.62 -5.45 -11.35
N VAL A 53 -1.48 -5.68 -10.35
CA VAL A 53 -2.06 -7.00 -10.07
C VAL A 53 -2.92 -7.46 -11.25
N ALA A 54 -3.87 -6.62 -11.69
CA ALA A 54 -4.81 -6.94 -12.79
C ALA A 54 -4.11 -7.16 -14.13
N LYS A 55 -3.01 -6.43 -14.38
CA LYS A 55 -2.20 -6.56 -15.60
C LYS A 55 -1.16 -7.70 -15.53
N GLY A 56 -1.03 -8.38 -14.39
CA GLY A 56 -0.07 -9.47 -14.21
C GLY A 56 1.39 -9.04 -14.13
N TYR A 57 1.67 -7.76 -13.87
CA TYR A 57 3.05 -7.25 -13.80
C TYR A 57 3.84 -7.91 -12.67
N PHE A 58 3.22 -8.12 -11.51
CA PHE A 58 3.86 -8.82 -10.41
C PHE A 58 4.11 -10.30 -10.72
N LYS A 59 3.16 -10.96 -11.43
CA LYS A 59 3.33 -12.35 -11.85
C LYS A 59 4.50 -12.53 -12.82
N ALA A 60 4.73 -11.56 -13.70
CA ALA A 60 5.87 -11.58 -14.60
C ALA A 60 7.21 -11.59 -13.86
N GLU A 61 7.23 -11.06 -12.62
CA GLU A 61 8.39 -11.04 -11.71
C GLU A 61 8.37 -12.20 -10.69
N GLY A 62 7.51 -13.20 -10.89
CA GLY A 62 7.40 -14.35 -9.98
C GLY A 62 6.73 -14.03 -8.63
N LEU A 63 5.96 -12.94 -8.57
CA LEU A 63 5.28 -12.50 -7.35
C LEU A 63 3.76 -12.68 -7.47
N ASN A 64 3.15 -13.26 -6.43
CA ASN A 64 1.70 -13.28 -6.23
C ASN A 64 1.34 -12.23 -5.18
N VAL A 65 1.04 -11.00 -5.61
CA VAL A 65 0.71 -9.89 -4.71
C VAL A 65 -0.79 -9.87 -4.44
N VAL A 66 -1.17 -10.04 -3.17
CA VAL A 66 -2.55 -9.93 -2.68
C VAL A 66 -2.69 -8.58 -1.99
N VAL A 67 -3.57 -7.71 -2.53
CA VAL A 67 -3.78 -6.36 -2.01
C VAL A 67 -5.12 -6.29 -1.28
N ASP A 68 -5.07 -5.89 -0.02
CA ASP A 68 -6.25 -5.70 0.82
C ASP A 68 -6.48 -4.22 1.18
N ALA A 69 -7.74 -3.84 1.28
CA ALA A 69 -8.14 -2.52 1.75
C ALA A 69 -7.83 -2.34 3.24
N GLY A 70 -7.58 -1.10 3.67
CA GLY A 70 -7.31 -0.75 5.06
C GLY A 70 -8.31 0.22 5.68
N ASN A 71 -8.13 0.46 6.97
CA ASN A 71 -8.89 1.40 7.78
C ASN A 71 -7.93 2.33 8.55
N GLY A 72 -7.20 3.15 7.81
CA GLY A 72 -6.24 4.13 8.33
C GLY A 72 -4.81 3.59 8.48
N SER A 73 -3.86 4.49 8.24
CA SER A 73 -2.42 4.19 8.21
C SER A 73 -1.89 3.55 9.49
N GLY A 74 -2.37 3.96 10.67
CA GLY A 74 -1.97 3.35 11.94
C GLY A 74 -2.32 1.87 12.03
N GLY A 75 -3.49 1.47 11.50
CA GLY A 75 -3.92 0.08 11.42
C GLY A 75 -3.01 -0.73 10.49
N THR A 76 -2.64 -0.16 9.34
CA THR A 76 -1.73 -0.81 8.38
C THR A 76 -0.36 -1.05 9.01
N VAL A 77 0.25 -0.03 9.63
CA VAL A 77 1.54 -0.16 10.30
C VAL A 77 1.51 -1.26 11.37
N THR A 78 0.45 -1.31 12.19
CA THR A 78 0.30 -2.34 13.23
C THR A 78 0.21 -3.75 12.64
N ARG A 79 -0.52 -3.92 11.53
CA ARG A 79 -0.66 -5.23 10.88
C ARG A 79 0.62 -5.71 10.22
N VAL A 80 1.41 -4.80 9.63
CA VAL A 80 2.74 -5.15 9.13
C VAL A 80 3.68 -5.50 10.30
N ALA A 81 3.66 -4.73 11.38
CA ALA A 81 4.46 -5.00 12.57
C ALA A 81 4.13 -6.36 13.22
N SER A 82 2.87 -6.79 13.17
CA SER A 82 2.44 -8.09 13.71
C SER A 82 2.76 -9.27 12.79
N GLY A 83 3.22 -9.03 11.55
CA GLY A 83 3.44 -10.06 10.55
C GLY A 83 2.16 -10.57 9.85
N ALA A 84 1.01 -9.94 10.08
CA ALA A 84 -0.23 -10.29 9.36
C ALA A 84 -0.14 -9.92 7.88
N TYR A 85 0.67 -8.92 7.55
CA TYR A 85 1.00 -8.48 6.20
C TYR A 85 2.52 -8.32 6.06
N ASP A 86 3.03 -8.60 4.87
CA ASP A 86 4.46 -8.49 4.56
C ASP A 86 4.86 -7.05 4.28
N MET A 87 3.97 -6.31 3.64
CA MET A 87 4.16 -4.92 3.24
C MET A 87 2.86 -4.13 3.40
N GLY A 88 2.96 -2.80 3.39
CA GLY A 88 1.79 -1.94 3.38
C GLY A 88 2.08 -0.54 2.87
N PHE A 89 1.04 0.13 2.44
CA PHE A 89 1.05 1.56 2.14
C PHE A 89 0.44 2.32 3.30
N ALA A 90 1.17 3.28 3.87
CA ALA A 90 0.75 4.04 5.04
C ALA A 90 1.41 5.42 5.07
N ASP A 91 0.82 6.36 5.79
CA ASP A 91 1.41 7.65 6.10
C ASP A 91 2.67 7.47 6.96
N LEU A 92 3.75 8.17 6.61
CA LEU A 92 5.02 8.09 7.33
C LEU A 92 4.90 8.55 8.79
N ALA A 93 4.02 9.52 9.08
CA ALA A 93 3.78 9.96 10.46
C ALA A 93 3.18 8.85 11.32
N ALA A 94 2.33 7.98 10.75
CA ALA A 94 1.80 6.81 11.46
C ALA A 94 2.90 5.79 11.79
N LEU A 95 3.89 5.62 10.91
CA LEU A 95 5.06 4.78 11.20
C LEU A 95 5.91 5.39 12.33
N MET A 96 6.16 6.70 12.30
CA MET A 96 6.89 7.40 13.37
C MET A 96 6.17 7.31 14.71
N GLU A 97 4.85 7.51 14.73
CA GLU A 97 4.01 7.34 15.92
C GLU A 97 4.12 5.92 16.47
N PHE A 98 4.01 4.91 15.61
CA PHE A 98 4.15 3.51 16.02
C PHE A 98 5.51 3.24 16.65
N GLN A 99 6.61 3.68 16.02
CA GLN A 99 7.96 3.46 16.52
C GLN A 99 8.22 4.16 17.85
N ALA A 100 7.69 5.38 18.03
CA ALA A 100 7.81 6.14 19.27
C ALA A 100 7.05 5.46 20.42
N ASN A 101 5.84 4.96 20.14
CA ASN A 101 4.99 4.32 21.15
C ASN A 101 5.38 2.84 21.43
N ASN A 102 6.20 2.23 20.57
CA ASN A 102 6.62 0.84 20.69
C ASN A 102 8.14 0.71 20.57
N PRO A 103 8.93 1.32 21.45
CA PRO A 103 10.40 1.37 21.33
C PRO A 103 11.05 -0.01 21.42
N THR A 104 10.40 -0.98 22.05
CA THR A 104 10.90 -2.34 22.27
C THR A 104 10.26 -3.39 21.37
N ALA A 105 9.41 -2.99 20.40
CA ALA A 105 8.77 -3.93 19.48
C ALA A 105 9.83 -4.73 18.70
N PRO A 106 9.72 -6.06 18.64
CA PRO A 106 10.72 -6.91 17.99
C PRO A 106 10.74 -6.73 16.47
N ASN A 107 9.58 -6.46 15.87
CA ASN A 107 9.40 -6.28 14.44
C ASN A 107 8.94 -4.85 14.17
N LYS A 108 9.88 -3.95 13.89
CA LYS A 108 9.57 -2.57 13.52
C LYS A 108 9.50 -2.45 12.01
N PRO A 109 8.36 -2.09 11.42
CA PRO A 109 8.30 -1.78 10.01
C PRO A 109 9.26 -0.63 9.67
N VAL A 110 9.79 -0.67 8.45
CA VAL A 110 10.65 0.38 7.90
C VAL A 110 10.07 0.90 6.60
N ALA A 111 10.21 2.20 6.34
CA ALA A 111 9.83 2.77 5.07
C ALA A 111 10.90 2.46 4.02
N VAL A 112 10.51 1.87 2.89
CA VAL A 112 11.41 1.47 1.81
C VAL A 112 11.23 2.30 0.56
N MET A 113 10.08 2.99 0.42
CA MET A 113 9.78 3.83 -0.73
C MET A 113 8.76 4.91 -0.37
N MET A 114 8.90 6.10 -0.94
CA MET A 114 7.89 7.16 -0.90
C MET A 114 7.07 7.16 -2.20
N VAL A 115 5.75 7.09 -2.06
CA VAL A 115 4.83 7.16 -3.21
C VAL A 115 4.45 8.61 -3.51
N TYR A 116 4.22 9.41 -2.47
CA TYR A 116 3.90 10.83 -2.58
C TYR A 116 4.99 11.70 -1.97
N ASN A 117 5.50 12.67 -2.71
CA ASN A 117 6.48 13.63 -2.19
C ASN A 117 5.85 14.66 -1.22
N ASN A 118 4.55 14.91 -1.39
CA ASN A 118 3.76 15.77 -0.50
C ASN A 118 2.55 14.99 -0.02
N THR A 119 2.06 15.33 1.18
CA THR A 119 0.85 14.71 1.70
C THR A 119 -0.34 14.94 0.78
N PRO A 120 -1.15 13.92 0.44
CA PRO A 120 -2.40 14.10 -0.28
C PRO A 120 -3.54 14.55 0.64
N ALA A 121 -3.31 14.66 1.96
CA ALA A 121 -4.34 15.09 2.90
C ALA A 121 -4.75 16.55 2.62
N ALA A 122 -6.05 16.79 2.52
CA ALA A 122 -6.62 18.09 2.24
C ALA A 122 -7.91 18.31 3.05
N VAL A 123 -8.19 19.57 3.36
CA VAL A 123 -9.49 19.99 3.86
C VAL A 123 -10.33 20.43 2.69
N LEU A 124 -11.47 19.79 2.48
CA LEU A 124 -12.45 20.13 1.44
C LEU A 124 -13.54 21.00 2.03
N ALA A 125 -13.92 22.04 1.30
CA ALA A 125 -15.02 22.92 1.69
C ALA A 125 -15.92 23.22 0.47
N LEU A 126 -17.20 23.46 0.70
CA LEU A 126 -18.10 23.93 -0.34
C LEU A 126 -17.73 25.36 -0.74
N LYS A 127 -17.80 25.67 -2.03
CA LYS A 127 -17.53 27.03 -2.53
C LYS A 127 -18.38 28.09 -1.82
N LYS A 128 -19.63 27.79 -1.51
CA LYS A 128 -20.55 28.68 -0.79
C LYS A 128 -20.11 28.97 0.67
N SER A 129 -19.26 28.15 1.29
CA SER A 129 -18.75 28.34 2.64
C SER A 129 -17.69 29.44 2.72
N ASN A 130 -17.19 29.91 1.58
CA ASN A 130 -16.18 30.96 1.45
C ASN A 130 -14.91 30.75 2.30
N ILE A 131 -14.53 29.50 2.53
CA ILE A 131 -13.27 29.11 3.19
C ILE A 131 -12.17 29.18 2.13
N LYS A 132 -11.20 30.07 2.32
CA LYS A 132 -10.12 30.33 1.37
C LYS A 132 -8.73 30.14 2.00
N THR A 133 -8.64 30.33 3.29
CA THR A 133 -7.39 30.26 4.05
C THR A 133 -7.57 29.31 5.23
N PRO A 134 -6.48 28.79 5.81
CA PRO A 134 -6.56 28.01 7.03
C PRO A 134 -7.27 28.73 8.18
N ALA A 135 -7.10 30.04 8.32
CA ALA A 135 -7.73 30.83 9.37
C ALA A 135 -9.26 30.82 9.32
N ASP A 136 -9.85 30.64 8.12
CA ASP A 136 -11.29 30.57 7.94
C ASP A 136 -11.91 29.29 8.55
N LEU A 137 -11.08 28.32 8.95
CA LEU A 137 -11.51 27.11 9.65
C LEU A 137 -11.83 27.37 11.13
N ASN A 138 -11.45 28.52 11.68
CA ASN A 138 -11.77 28.85 13.07
C ASN A 138 -13.29 28.80 13.33
N GLY A 139 -13.68 28.08 14.38
CA GLY A 139 -15.07 27.88 14.76
C GLY A 139 -15.88 26.97 13.82
N LYS A 140 -15.25 26.37 12.82
CA LYS A 140 -15.93 25.46 11.89
C LYS A 140 -16.03 24.05 12.44
N LYS A 141 -16.99 23.31 11.88
CA LYS A 141 -17.17 21.88 12.12
C LYS A 141 -16.50 21.10 10.99
N LEU A 142 -15.60 20.21 11.33
CA LEU A 142 -14.89 19.34 10.39
C LEU A 142 -15.38 17.90 10.55
N GLY A 143 -15.47 17.19 9.45
CA GLY A 143 -15.90 15.80 9.42
C GLY A 143 -14.80 14.89 8.90
N ALA A 144 -14.44 13.87 9.68
CA ALA A 144 -13.58 12.78 9.25
C ALA A 144 -13.71 11.55 10.16
N PRO A 145 -13.36 10.35 9.70
CA PRO A 145 -13.23 9.18 10.56
C PRO A 145 -12.20 9.41 11.68
N VAL A 146 -12.38 8.76 12.82
CA VAL A 146 -11.44 8.89 13.96
C VAL A 146 -10.04 8.37 13.64
N PHE A 147 -9.94 7.43 12.71
CA PHE A 147 -8.70 6.78 12.28
C PHE A 147 -8.04 7.46 11.07
N ASP A 148 -8.64 8.54 10.55
CA ASP A 148 -8.12 9.28 9.40
C ASP A 148 -6.78 9.93 9.72
N ALA A 149 -5.77 9.70 8.87
CA ALA A 149 -4.41 10.21 9.08
C ALA A 149 -4.36 11.75 9.02
N GLY A 150 -5.14 12.38 8.12
CA GLY A 150 -5.24 13.83 8.03
C GLY A 150 -5.83 14.44 9.30
N ARG A 151 -6.89 13.81 9.87
CA ARG A 151 -7.45 14.23 11.18
C ARG A 151 -6.43 14.13 12.30
N LYS A 152 -5.63 13.05 12.33
CA LYS A 152 -4.58 12.87 13.34
C LYS A 152 -3.45 13.90 13.19
N ALA A 153 -3.09 14.25 11.96
CA ALA A 153 -2.08 15.26 11.66
C ALA A 153 -2.60 16.72 11.82
N PHE A 154 -3.92 16.92 11.87
CA PHE A 154 -4.53 18.23 11.91
C PHE A 154 -4.04 19.15 13.06
N PRO A 155 -3.73 18.68 14.28
CA PRO A 155 -3.18 19.54 15.33
C PRO A 155 -1.88 20.23 14.94
N ILE A 156 -1.01 19.56 14.16
CA ILE A 156 0.25 20.12 13.64
C ILE A 156 -0.07 21.23 12.63
N PHE A 157 -0.97 20.95 11.68
CA PHE A 157 -1.45 21.93 10.70
C PHE A 157 -2.09 23.14 11.39
N ALA A 158 -2.97 22.90 12.36
CA ALA A 158 -3.68 23.95 13.09
C ALA A 158 -2.70 24.87 13.83
N LYS A 159 -1.70 24.30 14.51
CA LYS A 159 -0.66 25.07 15.19
C LYS A 159 0.16 25.93 14.21
N ALA A 160 0.58 25.34 13.09
CA ALA A 160 1.39 26.03 12.09
C ALA A 160 0.65 27.19 11.38
N ASN A 161 -0.69 27.14 11.33
CA ASN A 161 -1.52 28.11 10.63
C ASN A 161 -2.41 28.94 11.56
N ASN A 162 -2.17 28.92 12.87
CA ASN A 162 -2.97 29.64 13.88
C ASN A 162 -4.47 29.34 13.79
N VAL A 163 -4.82 28.10 13.46
CA VAL A 163 -6.19 27.62 13.50
C VAL A 163 -6.51 27.22 14.94
N GLY A 164 -7.50 27.88 15.52
CA GLY A 164 -7.90 27.65 16.91
C GLY A 164 -8.96 26.54 17.02
N ASN A 165 -10.15 26.94 17.46
CA ASN A 165 -11.21 26.01 17.78
C ASN A 165 -11.89 25.45 16.53
N VAL A 166 -11.77 24.14 16.31
CA VAL A 166 -12.57 23.38 15.36
C VAL A 166 -13.36 22.31 16.10
N ALA A 167 -14.58 22.06 15.69
CA ALA A 167 -15.37 20.94 16.20
C ALA A 167 -15.26 19.74 15.25
N TRP A 168 -15.06 18.54 15.79
CA TRP A 168 -14.96 17.34 14.99
C TRP A 168 -16.25 16.51 15.04
N THR A 169 -16.75 16.14 13.87
CA THR A 169 -17.80 15.13 13.70
C THR A 169 -17.15 13.85 13.16
N SER A 170 -17.32 12.76 13.89
CA SER A 170 -16.86 11.45 13.44
C SER A 170 -17.89 10.84 12.52
N MET A 171 -17.43 10.24 11.40
CA MET A 171 -18.29 9.62 10.42
C MET A 171 -17.55 8.51 9.70
N ASP A 172 -18.30 7.65 9.03
CA ASP A 172 -17.71 6.66 8.13
C ASP A 172 -17.22 7.30 6.83
N PRO A 173 -16.14 6.79 6.23
CA PRO A 173 -15.54 7.37 5.03
C PRO A 173 -16.53 7.67 3.89
N PRO A 174 -17.52 6.80 3.54
CA PRO A 174 -18.47 7.07 2.45
C PRO A 174 -19.43 8.22 2.72
N LEU A 175 -19.53 8.68 3.98
CA LEU A 175 -20.48 9.72 4.36
C LEU A 175 -19.89 11.14 4.28
N ARG A 176 -18.57 11.29 4.10
CA ARG A 176 -17.87 12.58 4.12
C ARG A 176 -18.48 13.60 3.16
N GLU A 177 -18.56 13.22 1.89
CA GLU A 177 -19.03 14.09 0.83
C GLU A 177 -20.53 14.40 1.01
N THR A 178 -21.33 13.41 1.37
CA THR A 178 -22.77 13.58 1.62
C THR A 178 -23.05 14.54 2.77
N MET A 179 -22.37 14.37 3.89
CA MET A 179 -22.52 15.21 5.07
C MET A 179 -22.05 16.66 4.81
N LEU A 180 -20.94 16.80 4.01
CA LEU A 180 -20.48 18.11 3.57
C LEU A 180 -21.52 18.83 2.70
N VAL A 181 -22.07 18.13 1.71
CA VAL A 181 -23.08 18.71 0.80
C VAL A 181 -24.36 19.10 1.54
N ARG A 182 -24.77 18.30 2.52
CA ARG A 182 -25.94 18.58 3.38
C ARG A 182 -25.70 19.75 4.35
N GLY A 183 -24.45 20.07 4.66
CA GLY A 183 -24.09 21.09 5.64
C GLY A 183 -24.06 20.56 7.08
N ASP A 184 -23.94 19.26 7.27
CA ASP A 184 -23.79 18.63 8.58
C ASP A 184 -22.38 18.91 9.18
N VAL A 185 -21.42 19.18 8.28
CA VAL A 185 -20.04 19.55 8.57
C VAL A 185 -19.53 20.65 7.67
#